data_0734710745e0d6f7663de4d2bcc71696
#
_entry.id   0734710745e0d6f7663de4d2bcc71696
#
_cell.length_a   1.000
_cell.length_b   1.000
_cell.length_c   1.000
_cell.angle_alpha   90.00
_cell.angle_beta   90.00
_cell.angle_gamma   90.00
#
_symmetry.space_group_name_H-M   'P 1'
#
loop_
_entity.id
_entity.type
_entity.pdbx_description
1 polymer ?
#
loop_
_entity_poly.entity_id
_entity_poly.type
_entity_poly.pdbx_seq_one_letter_code
_entity_poly.pdbx_strand_id
1 'polypeptide(L)'
;MSSLTYKDSGVDIIKGNKLVEKIKPIAESTTRPGVLAGLGGFGAMFEIPLDRYDNPVLISGTDGVGTKLMVAEMLNKHDTIGIDLVAMCVNDLIVQGAEPLFFLDYYATGFLNPELATAVISGIGKGCKESGCALIGGETAEMPDMYQGEEYDWQDFVSVL
;
A
#
# COMPACT_ATOMS: atom_id res chain seq x y z
N MET A 1 17.75 28.10 22.27
CA MET A 1 16.58 27.65 21.52
C MET A 1 16.81 26.19 21.23
N SER A 2 15.98 25.28 21.76
CA SER A 2 16.03 23.86 21.39
C SER A 2 15.67 23.76 19.90
N SER A 3 16.45 23.04 19.11
CA SER A 3 16.11 22.75 17.72
C SER A 3 14.85 21.88 17.72
N LEU A 4 13.83 22.27 16.95
CA LEU A 4 12.67 21.44 16.67
C LEU A 4 13.12 20.13 16.03
N THR A 5 12.60 19.01 16.52
CA THR A 5 12.85 17.69 15.95
C THR A 5 11.61 17.21 15.19
N TYR A 6 11.78 16.21 14.31
CA TYR A 6 10.64 15.54 13.65
C TYR A 6 9.62 15.00 14.65
N LYS A 7 10.09 14.48 15.78
CA LYS A 7 9.24 13.96 16.85
C LYS A 7 8.39 15.07 17.50
N ASP A 8 8.94 16.28 17.65
CA ASP A 8 8.20 17.44 18.16
C ASP A 8 7.11 17.89 17.18
N SER A 9 7.25 17.54 15.90
CA SER A 9 6.27 17.82 14.83
C SER A 9 5.28 16.66 14.61
N GLY A 10 5.31 15.63 15.48
CA GLY A 10 4.39 14.49 15.39
C GLY A 10 4.83 13.33 14.48
N VAL A 11 6.05 13.39 13.90
CA VAL A 11 6.57 12.35 13.01
C VAL A 11 7.62 11.50 13.74
N ASP A 12 7.37 10.19 13.89
CA ASP A 12 8.28 9.26 14.58
C ASP A 12 9.02 8.34 13.60
N ILE A 13 10.21 8.77 13.16
CA ILE A 13 11.08 8.03 12.23
C ILE A 13 11.38 6.60 12.74
N ILE A 14 11.48 6.39 14.06
CA ILE A 14 11.77 5.06 14.62
C ILE A 14 10.57 4.13 14.43
N LYS A 15 9.35 4.64 14.61
CA LYS A 15 8.13 3.87 14.34
C LYS A 15 8.00 3.54 12.85
N GLY A 16 8.28 4.50 11.97
CA GLY A 16 8.29 4.27 10.53
C GLY A 16 9.26 3.16 10.13
N ASN A 17 10.50 3.21 10.60
CA ASN A 17 11.48 2.14 10.34
C ASN A 17 11.03 0.77 10.87
N LYS A 18 10.41 0.72 12.05
CA LYS A 18 9.86 -0.53 12.60
C LYS A 18 8.72 -1.08 11.76
N LEU A 19 7.85 -0.21 11.23
CA LEU A 19 6.80 -0.62 10.32
C LEU A 19 7.40 -1.24 9.06
N VAL A 20 8.37 -0.58 8.42
CA VAL A 20 9.03 -1.10 7.21
C VAL A 20 9.59 -2.51 7.44
N GLU A 21 10.26 -2.76 8.56
CA GLU A 21 10.77 -4.11 8.89
C GLU A 21 9.64 -5.15 9.05
N LYS A 22 8.49 -4.76 9.60
CA LYS A 22 7.33 -5.66 9.75
C LYS A 22 6.66 -5.99 8.42
N ILE A 23 6.61 -5.04 7.48
CA ILE A 23 5.90 -5.21 6.21
C ILE A 23 6.75 -5.84 5.10
N LYS A 24 8.08 -5.80 5.20
CA LYS A 24 8.98 -6.46 4.23
C LYS A 24 8.58 -7.90 3.92
N PRO A 25 8.41 -8.81 4.92
CA PRO A 25 8.03 -10.19 4.63
C PRO A 25 6.64 -10.32 3.99
N ILE A 26 5.73 -9.37 4.25
CA ILE A 26 4.41 -9.33 3.62
C ILE A 26 4.59 -9.05 2.13
N ALA A 27 5.30 -7.99 1.78
CA ALA A 27 5.59 -7.62 0.39
C ALA A 27 6.36 -8.72 -0.34
N GLU A 28 7.43 -9.26 0.26
CA GLU A 28 8.20 -10.38 -0.30
C GLU A 28 7.32 -11.59 -0.63
N SER A 29 6.30 -11.86 0.19
CA SER A 29 5.37 -12.96 -0.02
C SER A 29 4.46 -12.80 -1.24
N THR A 30 4.38 -11.61 -1.82
CA THR A 30 3.61 -11.29 -3.04
C THR A 30 4.49 -11.28 -4.29
N THR A 31 5.80 -11.49 -4.16
CA THR A 31 6.76 -11.41 -5.27
C THR A 31 6.37 -12.31 -6.44
N ARG A 32 6.49 -11.78 -7.65
CA ARG A 32 6.25 -12.48 -8.92
C ARG A 32 7.35 -12.14 -9.93
N PRO A 33 7.45 -12.87 -11.06
CA PRO A 33 8.33 -12.49 -12.17
C PRO A 33 8.06 -11.06 -12.64
N GLY A 34 9.12 -10.29 -12.86
CA GLY A 34 9.08 -8.88 -13.21
C GLY A 34 9.46 -7.95 -12.05
N VAL A 35 9.35 -8.37 -10.79
CA VAL A 35 9.80 -7.56 -9.66
C VAL A 35 11.33 -7.52 -9.62
N LEU A 36 11.92 -6.33 -9.77
CA LEU A 36 13.38 -6.14 -9.82
C LEU A 36 13.98 -5.69 -8.49
N ALA A 37 13.17 -5.12 -7.59
CA ALA A 37 13.62 -4.69 -6.26
C ALA A 37 12.49 -4.84 -5.23
N GLY A 38 12.85 -5.14 -3.99
CA GLY A 38 11.94 -5.15 -2.85
C GLY A 38 11.76 -3.77 -2.21
N LEU A 39 11.03 -3.71 -1.09
CA LEU A 39 10.79 -2.49 -0.31
C LEU A 39 12.11 -1.89 0.21
N GLY A 40 12.19 -0.55 0.21
CA GLY A 40 13.30 0.22 0.80
C GLY A 40 14.01 1.16 -0.16
N GLY A 41 13.57 1.26 -1.43
CA GLY A 41 13.99 2.28 -2.38
C GLY A 41 12.98 3.43 -2.48
N PHE A 42 13.36 4.52 -3.17
CA PHE A 42 12.46 5.65 -3.44
C PHE A 42 11.48 5.40 -4.58
N GLY A 43 11.47 4.22 -5.15
CA GLY A 43 10.56 3.83 -6.21
C GLY A 43 10.57 2.33 -6.40
N ALA A 44 9.55 1.84 -7.08
CA ALA A 44 9.40 0.45 -7.43
C ALA A 44 9.86 0.18 -8.86
N MET A 45 10.51 -0.96 -9.10
CA MET A 45 10.96 -1.36 -10.43
C MET A 45 10.30 -2.66 -10.82
N PHE A 46 9.65 -2.64 -11.98
CA PHE A 46 9.01 -3.82 -12.55
C PHE A 46 9.36 -3.96 -14.03
N GLU A 47 9.83 -5.14 -14.42
CA GLU A 47 10.13 -5.49 -15.79
C GLU A 47 8.88 -5.99 -16.50
N ILE A 48 8.52 -5.31 -17.58
CA ILE A 48 7.37 -5.71 -18.42
C ILE A 48 7.70 -6.98 -19.17
N PRO A 49 6.88 -8.06 -19.09
CA PRO A 49 7.14 -9.33 -19.75
C PRO A 49 6.83 -9.27 -21.25
N LEU A 50 7.74 -8.68 -22.04
CA LEU A 50 7.60 -8.48 -23.49
C LEU A 50 7.55 -9.81 -24.29
N ASP A 51 7.93 -10.91 -23.68
CA ASP A 51 7.81 -12.25 -24.24
C ASP A 51 6.37 -12.79 -24.21
N ARG A 52 5.51 -12.20 -23.36
CA ARG A 52 4.11 -12.61 -23.18
C ARG A 52 3.11 -11.72 -23.91
N TYR A 53 3.49 -10.48 -24.21
CA TYR A 53 2.60 -9.48 -24.80
C TYR A 53 3.19 -8.86 -26.06
N ASP A 54 2.38 -8.84 -27.11
CA ASP A 54 2.72 -8.15 -28.36
C ASP A 54 2.16 -6.72 -28.30
N ASN A 55 3.06 -5.73 -28.33
CA ASN A 55 2.74 -4.29 -28.20
C ASN A 55 1.97 -3.96 -26.90
N PRO A 56 2.52 -4.24 -25.72
CA PRO A 56 1.80 -4.04 -24.46
C PRO A 56 1.46 -2.57 -24.20
N VAL A 57 0.28 -2.33 -23.64
CA VAL A 57 -0.17 -1.01 -23.18
C VAL A 57 -0.30 -1.05 -21.66
N LEU A 58 0.42 -0.19 -20.96
CA LEU A 58 0.32 -0.07 -19.52
C LEU A 58 -0.95 0.72 -19.15
N ILE A 59 -1.82 0.11 -18.34
CA ILE A 59 -3.00 0.75 -17.76
C ILE A 59 -2.71 0.97 -16.27
N SER A 60 -3.04 2.14 -15.76
CA SER A 60 -2.86 2.48 -14.35
C SER A 60 -4.15 3.06 -13.79
N GLY A 61 -4.48 2.68 -12.57
CA GLY A 61 -5.63 3.19 -11.84
C GLY A 61 -5.27 3.50 -10.40
N THR A 62 -6.09 4.31 -9.76
CA THR A 62 -6.00 4.62 -8.34
C THR A 62 -7.41 4.66 -7.77
N ASP A 63 -7.58 4.08 -6.59
CA ASP A 63 -8.83 4.10 -5.85
C ASP A 63 -8.55 4.13 -4.35
N GLY A 64 -9.58 4.35 -3.55
CA GLY A 64 -9.53 4.33 -2.09
C GLY A 64 -10.65 3.45 -1.51
N VAL A 65 -10.51 3.07 -0.26
CA VAL A 65 -11.55 2.27 0.44
C VAL A 65 -12.83 3.09 0.67
N GLY A 66 -12.67 4.40 0.88
CA GLY A 66 -13.79 5.29 1.16
C GLY A 66 -14.43 5.04 2.53
N THR A 67 -15.74 5.21 2.63
CA THR A 67 -16.48 5.16 3.91
C THR A 67 -16.46 3.81 4.61
N LYS A 68 -16.00 2.73 3.98
CA LYS A 68 -15.80 1.42 4.62
C LYS A 68 -14.72 1.46 5.71
N LEU A 69 -13.77 2.43 5.64
CA LEU A 69 -12.80 2.70 6.71
C LEU A 69 -13.50 2.98 8.05
N MET A 70 -14.57 3.79 8.05
CA MET A 70 -15.34 4.07 9.25
C MET A 70 -15.90 2.80 9.90
N VAL A 71 -16.30 1.82 9.10
CA VAL A 71 -16.77 0.53 9.60
C VAL A 71 -15.64 -0.28 10.23
N ALA A 72 -14.47 -0.28 9.59
CA ALA A 72 -13.28 -0.94 10.13
C ALA A 72 -12.87 -0.34 11.49
N GLU A 73 -12.89 0.98 11.60
CA GLU A 73 -12.63 1.71 12.85
C GLU A 73 -13.67 1.41 13.93
N MET A 74 -14.97 1.50 13.61
CA MET A 74 -16.05 1.21 14.56
C MET A 74 -15.99 -0.22 15.12
N LEU A 75 -15.55 -1.17 14.31
CA LEU A 75 -15.41 -2.58 14.71
C LEU A 75 -14.03 -2.92 15.25
N ASN A 76 -13.08 -1.99 15.20
CA ASN A 76 -11.65 -2.21 15.48
C ASN A 76 -11.12 -3.44 14.74
N LYS A 77 -11.48 -3.57 13.44
CA LYS A 77 -11.11 -4.69 12.58
C LYS A 77 -10.49 -4.20 11.28
N HIS A 78 -9.19 -4.30 11.19
CA HIS A 78 -8.38 -3.68 10.14
C HIS A 78 -7.72 -4.69 9.18
N ASP A 79 -7.73 -5.97 9.50
CA ASP A 79 -7.03 -7.03 8.77
C ASP A 79 -7.68 -7.45 7.44
N THR A 80 -8.90 -6.96 7.16
CA THR A 80 -9.64 -7.27 5.93
C THR A 80 -9.80 -6.08 4.99
N ILE A 81 -9.65 -4.87 5.50
CA ILE A 81 -9.88 -3.66 4.70
C ILE A 81 -8.87 -3.52 3.55
N GLY A 82 -7.63 -4.00 3.73
CA GLY A 82 -6.62 -4.01 2.69
C GLY A 82 -6.96 -4.95 1.53
N ILE A 83 -7.71 -6.04 1.77
CA ILE A 83 -8.21 -6.91 0.69
C ILE A 83 -9.21 -6.13 -0.18
N ASP A 84 -10.11 -5.41 0.48
CA ASP A 84 -11.11 -4.60 -0.20
C ASP A 84 -10.47 -3.48 -1.05
N LEU A 85 -9.46 -2.82 -0.52
CA LEU A 85 -8.67 -1.79 -1.21
C LEU A 85 -8.06 -2.33 -2.52
N VAL A 86 -7.35 -3.46 -2.44
CA VAL A 86 -6.79 -4.11 -3.65
C VAL A 86 -7.89 -4.48 -4.63
N ALA A 87 -9.02 -4.99 -4.15
CA ALA A 87 -10.14 -5.36 -5.01
C ALA A 87 -10.75 -4.13 -5.72
N MET A 88 -10.88 -2.99 -5.04
CA MET A 88 -11.37 -1.75 -5.65
C MET A 88 -10.49 -1.35 -6.83
N CYS A 89 -9.17 -1.26 -6.61
CA CYS A 89 -8.22 -0.89 -7.66
C CYS A 89 -8.14 -1.92 -8.80
N VAL A 90 -8.02 -3.20 -8.46
CA VAL A 90 -7.84 -4.27 -9.45
C VAL A 90 -9.09 -4.46 -10.32
N ASN A 91 -10.29 -4.34 -9.76
CA ASN A 91 -11.53 -4.49 -10.53
C ASN A 91 -11.66 -3.44 -11.64
N ASP A 92 -11.26 -2.20 -11.39
CA ASP A 92 -11.30 -1.13 -12.39
C ASP A 92 -10.36 -1.40 -13.58
N LEU A 93 -9.32 -2.18 -13.37
CA LEU A 93 -8.33 -2.51 -14.38
C LEU A 93 -8.68 -3.78 -15.16
N ILE A 94 -9.15 -4.82 -14.48
CA ILE A 94 -9.52 -6.07 -15.16
C ILE A 94 -10.72 -5.92 -16.09
N VAL A 95 -11.62 -4.94 -15.85
CA VAL A 95 -12.71 -4.63 -16.81
C VAL A 95 -12.18 -4.05 -18.13
N GLN A 96 -10.94 -3.56 -18.17
CA GLN A 96 -10.25 -3.17 -19.40
C GLN A 96 -9.55 -4.36 -20.09
N GLY A 97 -9.62 -5.57 -19.51
CA GLY A 97 -8.95 -6.76 -20.01
C GLY A 97 -7.48 -6.86 -19.61
N ALA A 98 -7.03 -6.10 -18.61
CA ALA A 98 -5.64 -5.99 -18.20
C ALA A 98 -5.27 -7.02 -17.12
N GLU A 99 -4.00 -7.48 -17.12
CA GLU A 99 -3.43 -8.35 -16.07
C GLU A 99 -2.82 -7.50 -14.96
N PRO A 100 -3.23 -7.66 -13.68
CA PRO A 100 -2.61 -6.97 -12.56
C PRO A 100 -1.13 -7.34 -12.41
N LEU A 101 -0.23 -6.36 -12.41
CA LEU A 101 1.21 -6.59 -12.32
C LEU A 101 1.76 -6.27 -10.94
N PHE A 102 1.54 -5.04 -10.48
CA PHE A 102 2.06 -4.59 -9.21
C PHE A 102 1.14 -3.55 -8.56
N PHE A 103 1.33 -3.38 -7.27
CA PHE A 103 0.56 -2.53 -6.39
C PHE A 103 1.49 -1.62 -5.59
N LEU A 104 1.10 -0.36 -5.42
CA LEU A 104 1.77 0.63 -4.58
C LEU A 104 0.74 1.19 -3.62
N ASP A 105 1.00 1.10 -2.32
CA ASP A 105 0.11 1.61 -1.29
C ASP A 105 0.51 3.01 -0.80
N TYR A 106 -0.47 3.84 -0.45
CA TYR A 106 -0.24 5.11 0.22
C TYR A 106 -1.06 5.17 1.51
N TYR A 107 -0.37 5.13 2.62
CA TYR A 107 -0.95 5.20 3.95
C TYR A 107 -0.73 6.58 4.58
N ALA A 108 -1.82 7.27 4.90
CA ALA A 108 -1.80 8.54 5.61
C ALA A 108 -2.47 8.39 6.98
N THR A 109 -1.87 8.94 8.02
CA THR A 109 -2.41 8.91 9.38
C THR A 109 -2.00 10.14 10.18
N GLY A 110 -2.73 10.48 11.23
CA GLY A 110 -2.32 11.52 12.18
C GLY A 110 -1.09 11.09 12.98
N PHE A 111 -1.15 9.90 13.60
CA PHE A 111 -0.02 9.29 14.32
C PHE A 111 0.12 7.83 13.94
N LEU A 112 1.32 7.43 13.59
CA LEU A 112 1.59 6.06 13.18
C LEU A 112 1.43 5.06 14.32
N ASN A 113 0.48 4.13 14.13
CA ASN A 113 0.36 2.90 14.91
C ASN A 113 0.87 1.71 14.06
N PRO A 114 2.09 1.18 14.34
CA PRO A 114 2.68 0.13 13.50
C PRO A 114 1.88 -1.18 13.50
N GLU A 115 1.15 -1.50 14.58
CA GLU A 115 0.33 -2.70 14.68
C GLU A 115 -0.89 -2.61 13.76
N LEU A 116 -1.60 -1.49 13.80
CA LEU A 116 -2.74 -1.20 12.93
C LEU A 116 -2.31 -1.18 11.46
N ALA A 117 -1.28 -0.41 11.13
CA ALA A 117 -0.75 -0.33 9.77
C ALA A 117 -0.31 -1.73 9.25
N THR A 118 0.34 -2.54 10.08
CA THR A 118 0.73 -3.92 9.71
C THR A 118 -0.50 -4.79 9.44
N ALA A 119 -1.58 -4.65 10.21
CA ALA A 119 -2.81 -5.41 9.98
C ALA A 119 -3.43 -5.08 8.62
N VAL A 120 -3.52 -3.79 8.28
CA VAL A 120 -4.06 -3.36 6.98
C VAL A 120 -3.16 -3.82 5.83
N ILE A 121 -1.84 -3.62 5.93
CA ILE A 121 -0.88 -4.05 4.88
C ILE A 121 -0.87 -5.58 4.74
N SER A 122 -1.14 -6.33 5.80
CA SER A 122 -1.34 -7.78 5.70
C SER A 122 -2.56 -8.13 4.84
N GLY A 123 -3.64 -7.36 4.97
CA GLY A 123 -4.81 -7.45 4.10
C GLY A 123 -4.47 -7.12 2.64
N ILE A 124 -3.70 -6.04 2.40
CA ILE A 124 -3.21 -5.68 1.06
C ILE A 124 -2.39 -6.83 0.46
N GLY A 125 -1.40 -7.35 1.21
CA GLY A 125 -0.59 -8.49 0.76
C GLY A 125 -1.42 -9.71 0.41
N LYS A 126 -2.51 -9.98 1.14
CA LYS A 126 -3.47 -11.04 0.83
C LYS A 126 -4.21 -10.76 -0.47
N GLY A 127 -4.77 -9.56 -0.63
CA GLY A 127 -5.45 -9.14 -1.86
C GLY A 127 -4.53 -9.19 -3.07
N CYS A 128 -3.28 -8.77 -2.94
CA CYS A 128 -2.27 -8.87 -4.00
C CYS A 128 -2.00 -10.32 -4.42
N LYS A 129 -1.90 -11.25 -3.46
CA LYS A 129 -1.76 -12.68 -3.78
C LYS A 129 -2.96 -13.23 -4.50
N GLU A 130 -4.17 -12.89 -4.06
CA GLU A 130 -5.42 -13.35 -4.66
C GLU A 130 -5.59 -12.83 -6.09
N SER A 131 -5.18 -11.58 -6.36
CA SER A 131 -5.24 -10.96 -7.69
C SER A 131 -4.01 -11.27 -8.58
N GLY A 132 -2.98 -11.89 -8.02
CA GLY A 132 -1.75 -12.22 -8.74
C GLY A 132 -0.81 -11.04 -8.99
N CYS A 133 -1.00 -9.90 -8.33
CA CYS A 133 -0.07 -8.76 -8.41
C CYS A 133 0.94 -8.76 -7.24
N ALA A 134 1.99 -7.97 -7.37
CA ALA A 134 3.03 -7.83 -6.34
C ALA A 134 2.92 -6.48 -5.63
N LEU A 135 2.91 -6.48 -4.30
CA LEU A 135 3.11 -5.27 -3.50
C LEU A 135 4.61 -4.91 -3.52
N ILE A 136 5.00 -3.89 -4.27
CA ILE A 136 6.42 -3.60 -4.53
C ILE A 136 6.89 -2.25 -3.98
N GLY A 137 6.00 -1.45 -3.44
CA GLY A 137 6.35 -0.15 -2.87
C GLY A 137 5.15 0.54 -2.29
N GLY A 138 5.36 1.75 -1.85
CA GLY A 138 4.33 2.59 -1.26
C GLY A 138 4.92 3.72 -0.43
N GLU A 139 4.06 4.42 0.29
CA GLU A 139 4.42 5.53 1.17
C GLU A 139 3.65 5.43 2.48
N THR A 140 4.30 5.77 3.57
CA THR A 140 3.65 5.97 4.87
C THR A 140 3.85 7.42 5.31
N ALA A 141 2.77 8.17 5.40
CA ALA A 141 2.80 9.59 5.73
C ALA A 141 2.13 9.84 7.10
N GLU A 142 2.88 10.42 8.04
CA GLU A 142 2.33 10.97 9.28
C GLU A 142 1.96 12.44 9.03
N MET A 143 0.66 12.76 9.15
CA MET A 143 0.09 14.08 8.91
C MET A 143 -0.71 14.53 10.13
N PRO A 144 -0.04 14.87 11.25
CA PRO A 144 -0.69 15.44 12.42
C PRO A 144 -1.45 16.72 12.01
N ASP A 145 -2.57 16.98 12.66
CA ASP A 145 -3.52 18.07 12.36
C ASP A 145 -4.38 17.88 11.08
N MET A 146 -4.00 17.01 10.16
CA MET A 146 -4.83 16.64 9.00
C MET A 146 -5.74 15.45 9.34
N TYR A 147 -5.21 14.48 10.07
CA TYR A 147 -5.95 13.34 10.63
C TYR A 147 -5.89 13.41 12.15
N GLN A 148 -6.98 13.05 12.84
CA GLN A 148 -7.03 13.10 14.30
C GLN A 148 -6.58 11.78 14.92
N GLY A 149 -5.56 11.85 15.81
CA GLY A 149 -5.08 10.67 16.51
C GLY A 149 -4.56 9.59 15.56
N GLU A 150 -5.11 8.39 15.67
CA GLU A 150 -4.77 7.22 14.83
C GLU A 150 -5.72 7.05 13.62
N GLU A 151 -6.60 8.02 13.36
CA GLU A 151 -7.37 8.03 12.11
C GLU A 151 -6.44 7.94 10.91
N TYR A 152 -6.85 7.19 9.91
CA TYR A 152 -6.05 6.94 8.72
C TYR A 152 -6.88 6.93 7.45
N ASP A 153 -6.22 7.17 6.33
CA ASP A 153 -6.76 7.04 4.99
C ASP A 153 -5.80 6.24 4.11
N TRP A 154 -6.36 5.55 3.13
CA TRP A 154 -5.62 4.75 2.15
C TRP A 154 -6.05 5.13 0.75
N GLN A 155 -5.07 5.52 -0.04
CA GLN A 155 -5.21 5.70 -1.48
C GLN A 155 -4.13 4.89 -2.16
N ASP A 156 -4.50 4.13 -3.18
CA ASP A 156 -3.57 3.23 -3.81
C ASP A 156 -3.43 3.46 -5.31
N PHE A 157 -2.30 3.04 -5.80
CA PHE A 157 -1.96 3.06 -7.20
C PHE A 157 -1.63 1.64 -7.67
N VAL A 158 -2.36 1.15 -8.68
CA VAL A 158 -2.09 -0.14 -9.29
C VAL A 158 -1.75 0.04 -10.76
N SER A 159 -0.81 -0.76 -11.25
CA SER A 159 -0.46 -0.80 -12.67
C SER A 159 -0.59 -2.20 -13.22
N VAL A 160 -1.08 -2.29 -14.45
CA VAL A 160 -1.41 -3.52 -15.16
C VAL A 160 -1.04 -3.42 -16.65
N LEU A 161 -0.90 -4.56 -17.29
CA LEU A 161 -0.76 -4.67 -18.75
C LEU A 161 -1.97 -5.30 -19.38
#